data_e052e1b06cd5e6d88ed16e34dc1e83ce
#
_entry.id   e052e1b06cd5e6d88ed16e34dc1e83ce
#
_cell.length_a   1.000
_cell.length_b   1.000
_cell.length_c   1.000
_cell.angle_alpha   90.00
_cell.angle_beta   90.00
_cell.angle_gamma   90.00
#
_symmetry.space_group_name_H-M   'P 1'
#
loop_
_entity.id
_entity.type
_entity.pdbx_description
1 polymer ?
#
loop_
_entity_poly.entity_id
_entity_poly.type
_entity_poly.pdbx_seq_one_letter_code
_entity_poly.pdbx_strand_id
1 'polypeptide(L)'
;MAACSQAEVIKSWEKPLAPGMTFRMEVEANPARTIYGIKYDPKLVRAESRLAGGMIYEPGQFNGRSVVSQMVKEAGAQAGFNGDFFQWTPDPGGDPQGFMVSKGVLISAQGKGQRTAAYAWGPGTAGQVVQPKAVVTVSGLAGDMEVTTLNGKVAEGGLGLSFDLAGEIYGHAPLTVVHLDLAGAKLGLDGEMKATVNRVESAATRPAITPGTAVLAGAGDWAAKLMAMPVGSSLTIKISIAHLGEGMTEAMGGGPVLLKGGAYAGPVEKADAPRHPRTAMGSTSDGKVWSVVIDGRQAMSVGTTFTETAEVLRRWGCVEAVNLDGGGSSTLHALGVTLNRPSSGGIERAVANGVVLYSSLPSSEGLEELTLDFPKTMKVGDIASAKLLHKGINLADALVIWTCQGAAWIDQEGTLRASAEGKATLTVLVQGKTLTGEIEVVKP
;
A
#
# COMPACT_ATOMS: atom_id res chain seq x y z
N MET A 1 -18.08 7.23 -28.90
CA MET A 1 -17.93 6.72 -27.53
C MET A 1 -18.64 5.37 -27.48
N ALA A 2 -17.92 4.26 -27.45
CA ALA A 2 -18.52 2.95 -27.21
C ALA A 2 -19.04 2.98 -25.75
N ALA A 3 -20.33 2.72 -25.56
CA ALA A 3 -20.89 2.55 -24.24
C ALA A 3 -20.17 1.36 -23.59
N CYS A 4 -19.31 1.64 -22.62
CA CYS A 4 -18.79 0.61 -21.73
C CYS A 4 -20.02 0.01 -21.05
N SER A 5 -20.34 -1.26 -21.30
CA SER A 5 -21.46 -1.91 -20.62
C SER A 5 -21.14 -1.87 -19.13
N GLN A 6 -21.90 -1.09 -18.38
CA GLN A 6 -21.76 -1.04 -16.93
C GLN A 6 -21.96 -2.45 -16.39
N ALA A 7 -21.00 -2.95 -15.60
CA ALA A 7 -21.15 -4.25 -14.96
C ALA A 7 -22.37 -4.21 -14.03
N GLU A 8 -23.12 -5.31 -14.04
CA GLU A 8 -24.31 -5.46 -13.22
C GLU A 8 -23.91 -5.83 -11.79
N VAL A 9 -24.24 -4.95 -10.82
CA VAL A 9 -24.09 -5.26 -9.41
C VAL A 9 -25.14 -6.28 -9.02
N ILE A 10 -24.71 -7.51 -8.72
CA ILE A 10 -25.60 -8.58 -8.28
C ILE A 10 -25.95 -8.38 -6.81
N LYS A 11 -24.95 -8.07 -5.98
CA LYS A 11 -25.11 -7.97 -4.54
C LYS A 11 -24.02 -7.10 -3.90
N SER A 12 -24.37 -6.43 -2.82
CA SER A 12 -23.48 -5.60 -2.03
C SER A 12 -23.82 -5.71 -0.55
N TRP A 13 -22.79 -5.80 0.28
CA TRP A 13 -22.91 -5.86 1.74
C TRP A 13 -22.02 -4.81 2.39
N GLU A 14 -22.54 -4.13 3.39
CA GLU A 14 -21.76 -3.28 4.28
C GLU A 14 -21.88 -3.83 5.71
N LYS A 15 -20.75 -3.96 6.40
CA LYS A 15 -20.69 -4.52 7.75
C LYS A 15 -19.75 -3.70 8.63
N PRO A 16 -20.10 -3.46 9.91
CA PRO A 16 -19.17 -2.79 10.82
C PRO A 16 -17.90 -3.65 10.99
N LEU A 17 -16.73 -3.00 10.94
CA LEU A 17 -15.44 -3.66 11.08
C LEU A 17 -14.78 -3.31 12.42
N ALA A 18 -14.64 -2.01 12.69
CA ALA A 18 -14.13 -1.45 13.92
C ALA A 18 -14.70 -0.03 14.09
N PRO A 19 -14.59 0.61 15.27
CA PRO A 19 -15.05 1.98 15.44
C PRO A 19 -14.49 2.92 14.36
N GLY A 20 -15.37 3.58 13.62
CA GLY A 20 -15.03 4.43 12.48
C GLY A 20 -14.67 3.70 11.18
N MET A 21 -14.73 2.36 11.14
CA MET A 21 -14.45 1.55 9.95
C MET A 21 -15.65 0.67 9.56
N THR A 22 -15.95 0.63 8.27
CA THR A 22 -16.98 -0.23 7.68
C THR A 22 -16.35 -1.05 6.55
N PHE A 23 -16.53 -2.35 6.59
CA PHE A 23 -16.19 -3.26 5.49
C PHE A 23 -17.31 -3.28 4.45
N ARG A 24 -16.95 -3.28 3.17
CA ARG A 24 -17.88 -3.53 2.06
C ARG A 24 -17.34 -4.61 1.15
N MET A 25 -18.23 -5.51 0.74
CA MET A 25 -18.01 -6.43 -0.37
C MET A 25 -19.10 -6.23 -1.40
N GLU A 26 -18.71 -6.20 -2.68
CA GLU A 26 -19.64 -6.09 -3.80
C GLU A 26 -19.29 -7.15 -4.85
N VAL A 27 -20.30 -7.79 -5.40
CA VAL A 27 -20.17 -8.79 -6.45
C VAL A 27 -20.89 -8.29 -7.69
N GLU A 28 -20.19 -8.34 -8.81
CA GLU A 28 -20.72 -7.96 -10.13
C GLU A 28 -20.74 -9.15 -11.08
N ALA A 29 -21.63 -9.08 -12.08
CA ALA A 29 -21.67 -9.97 -13.23
C ALA A 29 -21.39 -9.21 -14.53
N ASN A 30 -20.98 -9.96 -15.55
CA ASN A 30 -20.84 -9.47 -16.93
C ASN A 30 -19.92 -8.23 -17.07
N PRO A 31 -18.66 -8.31 -16.66
CA PRO A 31 -17.91 -9.51 -16.24
C PRO A 31 -17.98 -9.77 -14.72
N ALA A 32 -17.67 -11.02 -14.32
CA ALA A 32 -17.61 -11.37 -12.90
C ALA A 32 -16.51 -10.60 -12.19
N ARG A 33 -16.86 -9.93 -11.06
CA ARG A 33 -15.93 -9.19 -10.22
C ARG A 33 -16.30 -9.33 -8.76
N THR A 34 -15.30 -9.41 -7.90
CA THR A 34 -15.43 -9.31 -6.46
C THR A 34 -14.61 -8.13 -5.99
N ILE A 35 -15.26 -7.20 -5.32
CA ILE A 35 -14.71 -5.92 -4.91
C ILE A 35 -14.82 -5.83 -3.39
N TYR A 36 -13.74 -5.45 -2.75
CA TYR A 36 -13.65 -5.29 -1.30
C TYR A 36 -13.23 -3.87 -0.98
N GLY A 37 -13.69 -3.34 0.14
CA GLY A 37 -13.24 -2.05 0.62
C GLY A 37 -13.43 -1.85 2.11
N ILE A 38 -12.61 -0.96 2.66
CA ILE A 38 -12.81 -0.40 3.99
C ILE A 38 -13.08 1.09 3.83
N LYS A 39 -14.27 1.51 4.25
CA LYS A 39 -14.62 2.92 4.42
C LYS A 39 -14.24 3.34 5.84
N TYR A 40 -13.56 4.47 5.98
CA TYR A 40 -13.25 4.97 7.31
C TYR A 40 -13.47 6.47 7.46
N ASP A 41 -13.75 6.86 8.70
CA ASP A 41 -13.85 8.26 9.11
C ASP A 41 -12.47 8.74 9.61
N PRO A 42 -11.79 9.65 8.92
CA PRO A 42 -10.47 10.11 9.34
C PRO A 42 -10.45 10.87 10.68
N LYS A 43 -11.61 11.29 11.18
CA LYS A 43 -11.74 11.89 12.52
C LYS A 43 -11.68 10.85 13.64
N LEU A 44 -11.98 9.58 13.35
CA LEU A 44 -12.01 8.46 14.29
C LEU A 44 -10.87 7.47 14.04
N VAL A 45 -10.36 7.43 12.81
CA VAL A 45 -9.36 6.48 12.34
C VAL A 45 -8.13 7.22 11.87
N ARG A 46 -6.99 6.94 12.47
CA ARG A 46 -5.72 7.46 12.00
C ARG A 46 -5.16 6.55 10.90
N ALA A 47 -4.94 7.11 9.72
CA ALA A 47 -4.25 6.44 8.62
C ALA A 47 -2.78 6.88 8.58
N GLU A 48 -1.87 5.94 8.32
CA GLU A 48 -0.43 6.17 8.25
C GLU A 48 0.15 5.44 7.05
N SER A 49 0.91 6.13 6.21
CA SER A 49 1.73 5.52 5.17
C SER A 49 2.98 4.91 5.81
N ARG A 50 3.40 3.73 5.35
CA ARG A 50 4.45 2.96 6.00
C ARG A 50 5.30 2.19 5.00
N LEU A 51 6.62 2.15 5.22
CA LEU A 51 7.50 1.15 4.63
C LEU A 51 7.18 -0.20 5.24
N ALA A 52 6.95 -1.22 4.42
CA ALA A 52 6.47 -2.52 4.88
C ALA A 52 7.47 -3.23 5.81
N GLY A 53 8.75 -3.22 5.46
CA GLY A 53 9.83 -3.76 6.28
C GLY A 53 10.47 -2.74 7.24
N GLY A 54 9.90 -1.52 7.35
CA GLY A 54 10.45 -0.44 8.18
C GLY A 54 11.64 0.30 7.58
N MET A 55 12.33 -0.28 6.60
CA MET A 55 13.45 0.29 5.83
C MET A 55 13.28 -0.01 4.35
N ILE A 56 13.94 0.78 3.49
CA ILE A 56 13.94 0.55 2.04
C ILE A 56 14.83 -0.65 1.67
N TYR A 57 16.03 -0.69 2.25
CA TYR A 57 16.98 -1.80 2.07
C TYR A 57 17.38 -2.31 3.45
N GLU A 58 16.90 -3.48 3.83
CA GLU A 58 17.29 -4.09 5.10
C GLU A 58 18.77 -4.49 5.04
N PRO A 59 19.64 -3.97 5.95
CA PRO A 59 21.05 -4.25 5.93
C PRO A 59 21.38 -5.74 5.97
N GLY A 60 22.25 -6.20 5.05
CA GLY A 60 22.65 -7.58 4.91
C GLY A 60 21.67 -8.49 4.16
N GLN A 61 20.41 -8.13 4.04
CA GLN A 61 19.40 -8.89 3.32
C GLN A 61 19.02 -8.27 1.96
N PHE A 62 19.16 -6.95 1.86
CA PHE A 62 18.76 -6.19 0.68
C PHE A 62 17.28 -6.40 0.31
N ASN A 63 16.43 -6.49 1.32
CA ASN A 63 15.00 -6.74 1.16
C ASN A 63 14.22 -5.93 2.19
N GLY A 64 13.65 -4.81 1.78
CA GLY A 64 12.78 -3.96 2.60
C GLY A 64 11.29 -4.25 2.44
N ARG A 65 10.92 -5.49 2.06
CA ARG A 65 9.53 -5.86 1.78
C ARG A 65 8.96 -6.78 2.85
N SER A 66 7.66 -6.62 3.07
CA SER A 66 6.88 -7.48 3.97
C SER A 66 5.46 -7.66 3.42
N VAL A 67 4.75 -8.69 3.86
CA VAL A 67 3.33 -8.85 3.55
C VAL A 67 2.47 -7.85 4.33
N VAL A 68 1.33 -7.47 3.79
CA VAL A 68 0.44 -6.47 4.41
C VAL A 68 0.00 -6.89 5.80
N SER A 69 -0.33 -8.17 6.00
CA SER A 69 -0.71 -8.72 7.31
C SER A 69 0.38 -8.54 8.37
N GLN A 70 1.65 -8.75 8.01
CA GLN A 70 2.78 -8.54 8.92
C GLN A 70 2.99 -7.06 9.20
N MET A 71 2.90 -6.21 8.18
CA MET A 71 3.00 -4.75 8.33
C MET A 71 1.95 -4.20 9.30
N VAL A 72 0.69 -4.65 9.17
CA VAL A 72 -0.42 -4.30 10.09
C VAL A 72 -0.14 -4.75 11.51
N LYS A 73 0.31 -6.00 11.67
CA LYS A 73 0.66 -6.59 12.97
C LYS A 73 1.80 -5.83 13.66
N GLU A 74 2.90 -5.56 12.96
CA GLU A 74 4.06 -4.84 13.48
C GLU A 74 3.74 -3.38 13.83
N ALA A 75 2.82 -2.77 13.08
CA ALA A 75 2.33 -1.44 13.37
C ALA A 75 1.39 -1.40 14.60
N GLY A 76 0.85 -2.53 15.06
CA GLY A 76 -0.23 -2.57 16.04
C GLY A 76 -1.54 -1.96 15.51
N ALA A 77 -1.71 -1.94 14.18
CA ALA A 77 -2.87 -1.37 13.52
C ALA A 77 -4.02 -2.39 13.41
N GLN A 78 -5.22 -1.91 13.17
CA GLN A 78 -6.41 -2.76 13.03
C GLN A 78 -6.67 -3.18 11.59
N ALA A 79 -6.21 -2.40 10.61
CA ALA A 79 -6.35 -2.73 9.19
C ALA A 79 -5.19 -2.14 8.38
N GLY A 80 -5.08 -2.58 7.12
CA GLY A 80 -4.13 -2.02 6.17
C GLY A 80 -4.29 -2.62 4.78
N PHE A 81 -3.63 -1.99 3.82
CA PHE A 81 -3.61 -2.41 2.42
C PHE A 81 -2.28 -2.01 1.77
N ASN A 82 -1.94 -2.65 0.66
CA ASN A 82 -0.73 -2.34 -0.08
C ASN A 82 -0.78 -0.92 -0.65
N GLY A 83 0.37 -0.30 -0.76
CA GLY A 83 0.51 1.08 -1.24
C GLY A 83 1.00 1.20 -2.67
N ASP A 84 2.03 2.01 -2.85
CA ASP A 84 2.61 2.38 -4.14
C ASP A 84 3.41 1.24 -4.78
N PHE A 85 3.65 1.39 -6.07
CA PHE A 85 4.59 0.60 -6.84
C PHE A 85 6.00 0.67 -6.24
N PHE A 86 6.76 -0.39 -6.41
CA PHE A 86 8.11 -0.48 -5.90
C PHE A 86 9.05 -1.16 -6.90
N GLN A 87 10.35 -1.00 -6.72
CA GLN A 87 11.33 -1.69 -7.53
C GLN A 87 11.31 -3.19 -7.23
N TRP A 88 11.03 -4.00 -8.26
CA TRP A 88 10.88 -5.45 -8.13
C TRP A 88 12.10 -6.21 -8.63
N THR A 89 12.56 -5.89 -9.82
CA THR A 89 13.69 -6.54 -10.49
C THR A 89 14.53 -5.50 -11.25
N PRO A 90 15.84 -5.68 -11.38
CA PRO A 90 16.69 -6.75 -10.84
C PRO A 90 16.97 -6.59 -9.33
N ASP A 91 16.51 -5.53 -8.71
CA ASP A 91 16.83 -5.11 -7.36
C ASP A 91 15.65 -5.38 -6.42
N PRO A 92 15.75 -6.37 -5.51
CA PRO A 92 14.66 -6.78 -4.64
C PRO A 92 14.44 -5.87 -3.42
N GLY A 93 15.02 -4.68 -3.40
CA GLY A 93 14.83 -3.70 -2.33
C GLY A 93 13.38 -3.22 -2.20
N GLY A 94 13.14 -2.37 -1.23
CA GLY A 94 11.84 -1.79 -0.92
C GLY A 94 11.66 -0.36 -1.41
N ASP A 95 12.39 0.05 -2.46
CA ASP A 95 12.30 1.43 -2.98
C ASP A 95 10.88 1.75 -3.48
N PRO A 96 10.13 2.72 -2.87
CA PRO A 96 8.93 3.27 -3.46
C PRO A 96 9.26 3.95 -4.81
N GLN A 97 8.44 3.71 -5.83
CA GLN A 97 8.64 4.33 -7.14
C GLN A 97 7.95 5.69 -7.29
N GLY A 98 7.06 6.05 -6.39
CA GLY A 98 6.37 7.32 -6.35
C GLY A 98 6.74 8.16 -5.14
N PHE A 99 5.98 9.23 -4.96
CA PHE A 99 6.15 10.15 -3.84
C PHE A 99 5.58 9.55 -2.56
N MET A 100 6.38 9.52 -1.50
CA MET A 100 5.93 8.98 -0.21
C MET A 100 6.35 9.88 0.94
N VAL A 101 5.39 10.18 1.80
CA VAL A 101 5.59 10.87 3.09
C VAL A 101 5.00 10.01 4.19
N SER A 102 5.70 9.86 5.28
CA SER A 102 5.22 9.18 6.49
C SER A 102 5.53 10.01 7.72
N LYS A 103 4.51 10.33 8.52
CA LYS A 103 4.65 11.11 9.77
C LYS A 103 5.42 12.43 9.58
N GLY A 104 5.18 13.12 8.48
CA GLY A 104 5.86 14.37 8.17
C GLY A 104 7.32 14.21 7.73
N VAL A 105 7.74 12.99 7.37
CA VAL A 105 9.08 12.69 6.85
C VAL A 105 8.96 12.33 5.37
N LEU A 106 9.74 12.98 4.51
CA LEU A 106 9.85 12.65 3.09
C LEU A 106 10.64 11.35 2.91
N ILE A 107 9.94 10.27 2.57
CA ILE A 107 10.53 8.94 2.38
C ILE A 107 11.11 8.79 0.97
N SER A 108 10.33 9.17 -0.04
CA SER A 108 10.68 9.10 -1.44
C SER A 108 10.19 10.34 -2.17
N ALA A 109 10.95 10.80 -3.14
CA ALA A 109 10.62 11.97 -3.96
C ALA A 109 9.56 11.65 -5.02
N GLN A 110 9.52 12.35 -6.14
CA GLN A 110 8.54 12.14 -7.20
C GLN A 110 8.81 10.89 -8.04
N GLY A 111 7.72 10.26 -8.47
CA GLY A 111 7.73 9.16 -9.42
C GLY A 111 7.95 9.59 -10.86
N LYS A 112 7.99 8.62 -11.77
CA LYS A 112 8.19 8.81 -13.21
C LYS A 112 6.92 8.41 -13.99
N GLY A 113 6.69 9.07 -15.14
CA GLY A 113 5.61 8.77 -16.05
C GLY A 113 4.23 8.97 -15.39
N GLN A 114 3.36 7.94 -15.41
CA GLN A 114 2.01 8.00 -14.81
C GLN A 114 1.99 7.92 -13.27
N ARG A 115 3.16 7.74 -12.64
CA ARG A 115 3.30 7.59 -11.18
C ARG A 115 3.72 8.89 -10.50
N THR A 116 3.35 10.02 -11.06
CA THR A 116 3.63 11.35 -10.51
C THR A 116 2.57 11.84 -9.53
N ALA A 117 1.48 11.09 -9.37
CA ALA A 117 0.42 11.40 -8.43
C ALA A 117 0.70 10.76 -7.06
N ALA A 118 0.10 11.36 -6.05
CA ALA A 118 0.01 10.78 -4.72
C ALA A 118 -1.36 11.09 -4.12
N TYR A 119 -1.78 10.29 -3.16
CA TYR A 119 -2.87 10.64 -2.27
C TYR A 119 -2.26 11.17 -0.98
N ALA A 120 -2.54 12.42 -0.63
CA ALA A 120 -1.98 13.08 0.53
C ALA A 120 -3.06 13.43 1.55
N TRP A 121 -2.75 13.28 2.84
CA TRP A 121 -3.66 13.57 3.94
C TRP A 121 -2.91 14.07 5.17
N GLY A 122 -3.66 14.78 6.02
CA GLY A 122 -3.23 15.21 7.34
C GLY A 122 -4.11 14.61 8.43
N PRO A 123 -3.79 14.83 9.71
CA PRO A 123 -4.58 14.33 10.83
C PRO A 123 -6.05 14.75 10.74
N GLY A 124 -6.97 13.78 10.81
CA GLY A 124 -8.41 14.02 10.80
C GLY A 124 -9.00 14.50 9.47
N THR A 125 -8.22 14.48 8.37
CA THR A 125 -8.68 14.91 7.04
C THR A 125 -8.87 13.74 6.09
N ALA A 126 -9.82 13.87 5.15
CA ALA A 126 -10.06 12.86 4.14
C ALA A 126 -8.93 12.75 3.11
N GLY A 127 -8.11 13.78 2.99
CA GLY A 127 -7.05 13.84 1.99
C GLY A 127 -7.54 14.15 0.59
N GLN A 128 -6.60 14.24 -0.34
CA GLN A 128 -6.83 14.58 -1.73
C GLN A 128 -5.75 14.01 -2.66
N VAL A 129 -6.08 13.93 -3.94
CA VAL A 129 -5.08 13.62 -4.98
C VAL A 129 -4.23 14.84 -5.27
N VAL A 130 -2.92 14.68 -5.22
CA VAL A 130 -1.91 15.71 -5.47
C VAL A 130 -0.89 15.25 -6.51
N GLN A 131 -0.15 16.19 -7.08
CA GLN A 131 1.02 15.93 -7.93
C GLN A 131 2.21 16.69 -7.33
N PRO A 132 2.80 16.19 -6.24
CA PRO A 132 3.85 16.89 -5.52
C PRO A 132 5.13 16.90 -6.33
N LYS A 133 5.93 17.96 -6.15
CA LYS A 133 7.27 18.07 -6.71
C LYS A 133 8.24 18.42 -5.60
N ALA A 134 9.09 17.46 -5.25
CA ALA A 134 10.19 17.68 -4.31
C ALA A 134 11.46 18.09 -5.05
N VAL A 135 12.17 19.04 -4.48
CA VAL A 135 13.53 19.42 -4.87
C VAL A 135 14.39 19.30 -3.63
N VAL A 136 15.49 18.55 -3.75
CA VAL A 136 16.47 18.37 -2.67
C VAL A 136 17.80 18.89 -3.18
N THR A 137 18.39 19.82 -2.45
CA THR A 137 19.67 20.45 -2.80
C THR A 137 20.64 20.28 -1.64
N VAL A 138 21.89 19.99 -1.96
CA VAL A 138 23.00 20.00 -0.99
C VAL A 138 23.95 21.12 -1.40
N SER A 139 24.16 22.07 -0.51
CA SER A 139 25.00 23.25 -0.74
C SER A 139 26.24 23.23 0.16
N GLY A 140 27.40 23.61 -0.37
CA GLY A 140 28.66 23.66 0.38
C GLY A 140 29.80 24.23 -0.45
N LEU A 141 31.06 23.89 -0.12
CA LEU A 141 32.24 24.38 -0.82
C LEU A 141 32.25 24.05 -2.33
N ALA A 142 31.59 22.97 -2.73
CA ALA A 142 31.47 22.56 -4.12
C ALA A 142 30.32 23.28 -4.88
N GLY A 143 29.67 24.26 -4.27
CA GLY A 143 28.46 24.91 -4.78
C GLY A 143 27.17 24.16 -4.47
N ASP A 144 26.11 24.50 -5.21
CA ASP A 144 24.81 23.86 -5.08
C ASP A 144 24.75 22.59 -5.94
N MET A 145 24.32 21.50 -5.33
CA MET A 145 24.19 20.17 -5.94
C MET A 145 22.74 19.68 -5.82
N GLU A 146 22.06 19.52 -6.94
CA GLU A 146 20.71 18.94 -6.95
C GLU A 146 20.80 17.42 -6.80
N VAL A 147 20.06 16.90 -5.82
CA VAL A 147 19.95 15.45 -5.57
C VAL A 147 18.95 14.85 -6.56
N THR A 148 19.38 13.85 -7.31
CA THR A 148 18.55 13.16 -8.31
C THR A 148 17.78 11.97 -7.72
N THR A 149 18.26 11.43 -6.60
CA THR A 149 17.62 10.29 -5.92
C THR A 149 17.65 10.51 -4.40
N LEU A 150 16.49 10.45 -3.78
CA LEU A 150 16.35 10.48 -2.32
C LEU A 150 15.99 9.08 -1.81
N ASN A 151 16.80 8.56 -0.88
CA ASN A 151 16.60 7.27 -0.20
C ASN A 151 16.41 6.04 -1.11
N GLY A 152 16.78 6.12 -2.36
CA GLY A 152 16.61 5.03 -3.33
C GLY A 152 17.88 4.69 -4.08
N LYS A 153 17.75 3.89 -5.13
CA LYS A 153 18.87 3.51 -6.00
C LYS A 153 19.48 4.74 -6.67
N VAL A 154 20.76 5.00 -6.43
CA VAL A 154 21.50 6.07 -7.09
C VAL A 154 21.55 5.81 -8.59
N ALA A 155 20.99 6.73 -9.38
CA ALA A 155 20.97 6.62 -10.84
C ALA A 155 22.38 6.75 -11.42
N GLU A 156 22.62 6.15 -12.58
CA GLU A 156 23.86 6.33 -13.33
C GLU A 156 24.06 7.82 -13.67
N GLY A 157 25.24 8.35 -13.36
CA GLY A 157 25.53 9.78 -13.50
C GLY A 157 24.76 10.70 -12.55
N GLY A 158 23.97 10.15 -11.64
CA GLY A 158 23.18 10.89 -10.66
C GLY A 158 23.89 11.09 -9.33
N LEU A 159 23.29 11.97 -8.50
CA LEU A 159 23.67 12.22 -7.12
C LEU A 159 22.55 11.72 -6.21
N GLY A 160 22.85 10.77 -5.33
CA GLY A 160 21.93 10.25 -4.34
C GLY A 160 22.20 10.82 -2.96
N LEU A 161 21.13 11.13 -2.24
CA LEU A 161 21.16 11.42 -0.80
C LEU A 161 20.28 10.40 -0.10
N SER A 162 20.84 9.69 0.86
CA SER A 162 20.10 8.67 1.62
C SER A 162 20.27 8.90 3.11
N PHE A 163 19.17 8.82 3.83
CA PHE A 163 19.11 8.87 5.28
C PHE A 163 19.05 7.44 5.84
N ASP A 164 19.14 7.29 7.15
CA ASP A 164 19.17 6.00 7.83
C ASP A 164 17.95 5.10 7.53
N LEU A 165 16.79 5.67 7.24
CA LEU A 165 15.61 4.92 6.80
C LEU A 165 15.81 4.16 5.48
N ALA A 166 16.82 4.54 4.67
CA ALA A 166 17.20 3.78 3.50
C ALA A 166 17.91 2.45 3.85
N GLY A 167 18.53 2.37 5.04
CA GLY A 167 19.23 1.21 5.55
C GLY A 167 20.62 1.03 4.95
N GLU A 168 20.73 0.91 3.64
CA GLU A 168 21.98 0.80 2.88
C GLU A 168 22.00 1.78 1.71
N ILE A 169 23.19 2.17 1.27
CA ILE A 169 23.37 2.85 -0.02
C ILE A 169 23.36 1.83 -1.15
N TYR A 170 22.58 2.11 -2.18
CA TYR A 170 22.53 1.29 -3.37
C TYR A 170 22.66 2.11 -4.66
N GLY A 171 23.43 1.59 -5.61
CA GLY A 171 23.65 2.17 -6.94
C GLY A 171 24.56 1.30 -7.79
N HIS A 172 24.91 1.80 -8.97
CA HIS A 172 25.93 1.16 -9.81
C HIS A 172 27.32 1.42 -9.22
N ALA A 173 27.94 0.40 -8.64
CA ALA A 173 29.28 0.47 -8.06
C ALA A 173 30.38 0.60 -9.15
N PRO A 174 31.54 1.24 -8.85
CA PRO A 174 31.85 1.87 -7.56
C PRO A 174 31.20 3.24 -7.38
N LEU A 175 30.77 3.54 -6.16
CA LEU A 175 30.26 4.85 -5.77
C LEU A 175 31.32 5.58 -4.91
N THR A 176 31.45 6.91 -5.09
CA THR A 176 32.05 7.75 -4.07
C THR A 176 30.98 8.14 -3.07
N VAL A 177 31.28 7.94 -1.81
CA VAL A 177 30.34 8.03 -0.69
C VAL A 177 30.86 9.03 0.34
N VAL A 178 30.03 10.00 0.70
CA VAL A 178 30.32 11.01 1.72
C VAL A 178 29.37 10.78 2.89
N HIS A 179 29.91 10.39 4.04
CA HIS A 179 29.14 10.20 5.26
C HIS A 179 28.91 11.54 5.96
N LEU A 180 27.70 11.83 6.33
CA LEU A 180 27.24 13.09 6.88
C LEU A 180 26.73 12.92 8.30
N ASP A 181 27.29 13.67 9.24
CA ASP A 181 26.73 13.85 10.59
C ASP A 181 25.69 14.97 10.54
N LEU A 182 24.48 14.66 10.98
CA LEU A 182 23.35 15.59 10.98
C LEU A 182 23.19 16.35 12.28
N ALA A 183 24.08 16.15 13.26
CA ALA A 183 24.01 16.77 14.61
C ALA A 183 22.61 16.63 15.28
N GLY A 184 21.93 15.51 15.06
CA GLY A 184 20.59 15.25 15.57
C GLY A 184 19.44 15.85 14.78
N ALA A 185 19.70 16.55 13.67
CA ALA A 185 18.64 17.00 12.76
C ALA A 185 17.94 15.81 12.12
N LYS A 186 16.63 15.94 11.91
CA LYS A 186 15.80 14.90 11.29
C LYS A 186 15.26 15.36 9.95
N LEU A 187 15.18 14.43 9.03
CA LEU A 187 14.52 14.65 7.74
C LEU A 187 13.06 15.06 7.98
N GLY A 188 12.64 16.17 7.35
CA GLY A 188 11.27 16.67 7.36
C GLY A 188 10.67 16.73 5.97
N LEU A 189 9.63 17.53 5.80
CA LEU A 189 8.97 17.76 4.52
C LEU A 189 9.56 18.98 3.80
N ASP A 190 9.92 20.01 4.55
CA ASP A 190 10.40 21.28 4.02
C ASP A 190 11.37 21.92 5.01
N GLY A 191 12.33 22.68 4.48
CA GLY A 191 13.30 23.38 5.32
C GLY A 191 14.75 23.06 5.00
N GLU A 192 15.61 23.49 5.94
CA GLU A 192 17.04 23.34 5.84
C GLU A 192 17.61 22.63 7.06
N MET A 193 18.61 21.76 6.83
CA MET A 193 19.40 21.16 7.90
C MET A 193 20.88 21.28 7.60
N LYS A 194 21.68 21.41 8.67
CA LYS A 194 23.14 21.40 8.58
C LYS A 194 23.65 19.98 8.70
N ALA A 195 24.68 19.68 7.93
CA ALA A 195 25.39 18.43 7.98
C ALA A 195 26.90 18.68 7.97
N THR A 196 27.66 17.81 8.62
CA THR A 196 29.12 17.87 8.60
C THR A 196 29.69 16.65 7.89
N VAL A 197 30.63 16.84 6.99
CA VAL A 197 31.34 15.74 6.34
C VAL A 197 32.18 15.00 7.37
N ASN A 198 31.81 13.75 7.66
CA ASN A 198 32.52 12.90 8.63
C ASN A 198 33.60 12.04 7.95
N ARG A 199 33.31 11.47 6.80
CA ARG A 199 34.19 10.58 6.05
C ARG A 199 33.86 10.61 4.58
N VAL A 200 34.88 10.42 3.74
CA VAL A 200 34.73 10.23 2.29
C VAL A 200 35.46 8.95 1.89
N GLU A 201 34.82 8.11 1.09
CA GLU A 201 35.41 6.86 0.62
C GLU A 201 34.89 6.43 -0.76
N SER A 202 35.62 5.55 -1.41
CA SER A 202 35.11 4.81 -2.58
C SER A 202 34.54 3.48 -2.09
N ALA A 203 33.25 3.23 -2.35
CA ALA A 203 32.59 2.02 -1.91
C ALA A 203 32.33 1.09 -3.09
N ALA A 204 32.93 -0.11 -3.03
CA ALA A 204 32.66 -1.21 -3.95
C ALA A 204 31.44 -2.06 -3.54
N THR A 205 30.99 -1.92 -2.30
CA THR A 205 29.85 -2.63 -1.70
C THR A 205 28.77 -1.62 -1.28
N ARG A 206 27.66 -2.11 -0.80
CA ARG A 206 26.56 -1.30 -0.25
C ARG A 206 26.83 -1.00 1.23
N PRO A 207 27.36 0.17 1.58
CA PRO A 207 27.59 0.49 2.99
C PRO A 207 26.26 0.74 3.70
N ALA A 208 26.13 0.18 4.91
CA ALA A 208 25.03 0.48 5.80
C ALA A 208 25.07 1.93 6.28
N ILE A 209 23.90 2.55 6.45
CA ILE A 209 23.78 3.92 6.94
C ILE A 209 23.57 3.88 8.45
N THR A 210 24.44 4.54 9.18
CA THR A 210 24.35 4.59 10.64
C THR A 210 23.10 5.38 11.08
N PRO A 211 22.34 4.93 12.08
CA PRO A 211 21.20 5.67 12.59
C PRO A 211 21.54 7.13 12.95
N GLY A 212 20.68 8.06 12.53
CA GLY A 212 20.86 9.50 12.77
C GLY A 212 21.87 10.19 11.83
N THR A 213 22.34 9.50 10.79
CA THR A 213 23.26 10.04 9.77
C THR A 213 22.60 10.04 8.38
N ALA A 214 23.28 10.67 7.42
CA ALA A 214 22.94 10.58 6.00
C ALA A 214 24.20 10.29 5.18
N VAL A 215 23.97 9.88 3.93
CA VAL A 215 25.05 9.60 3.00
C VAL A 215 24.73 10.26 1.65
N LEU A 216 25.70 11.03 1.14
CA LEU A 216 25.68 11.57 -0.21
C LEU A 216 26.53 10.64 -1.10
N ALA A 217 26.00 10.17 -2.22
CA ALA A 217 26.70 9.20 -3.06
C ALA A 217 26.54 9.48 -4.54
N GLY A 218 27.59 9.21 -5.32
CA GLY A 218 27.57 9.41 -6.77
C GLY A 218 28.70 8.69 -7.48
N ALA A 219 28.57 8.56 -8.80
CA ALA A 219 29.55 7.97 -9.69
C ALA A 219 29.88 8.93 -10.86
N GLY A 220 30.84 8.56 -11.69
CA GLY A 220 31.26 9.39 -12.86
C GLY A 220 31.74 10.77 -12.43
N ASP A 221 31.15 11.83 -13.00
CA ASP A 221 31.55 13.22 -12.71
C ASP A 221 31.35 13.60 -11.23
N TRP A 222 30.44 12.96 -10.54
CA TRP A 222 30.22 13.16 -9.09
C TRP A 222 31.35 12.55 -8.26
N ALA A 223 31.97 11.45 -8.70
CA ALA A 223 33.01 10.78 -7.93
C ALA A 223 34.18 11.71 -7.56
N ALA A 224 34.69 12.48 -8.51
CA ALA A 224 35.78 13.41 -8.26
C ALA A 224 35.36 14.57 -7.35
N LYS A 225 34.17 15.15 -7.57
CA LYS A 225 33.62 16.24 -6.75
C LYS A 225 33.43 15.83 -5.30
N LEU A 226 32.85 14.63 -5.08
CA LEU A 226 32.62 14.09 -3.75
C LEU A 226 33.90 13.70 -3.04
N MET A 227 34.87 13.10 -3.76
CA MET A 227 36.20 12.73 -3.23
C MET A 227 37.00 13.92 -2.75
N ALA A 228 36.81 15.09 -3.38
CA ALA A 228 37.48 16.33 -3.02
C ALA A 228 36.89 17.07 -1.83
N MET A 229 35.80 16.57 -1.25
CA MET A 229 35.16 17.21 -0.09
C MET A 229 35.99 17.05 1.18
N PRO A 230 36.41 18.17 1.83
CA PRO A 230 37.19 18.07 3.06
C PRO A 230 36.36 17.52 4.21
N VAL A 231 36.91 16.55 4.96
CA VAL A 231 36.35 16.11 6.24
C VAL A 231 36.28 17.31 7.20
N GLY A 232 35.18 17.41 7.94
CA GLY A 232 34.88 18.55 8.82
C GLY A 232 34.21 19.74 8.11
N SER A 233 34.07 19.74 6.77
CA SER A 233 33.33 20.80 6.09
C SER A 233 31.84 20.75 6.36
N SER A 234 31.19 21.92 6.43
CA SER A 234 29.76 22.06 6.64
C SER A 234 29.02 22.08 5.30
N LEU A 235 27.94 21.31 5.22
CA LEU A 235 26.97 21.30 4.13
C LEU A 235 25.60 21.77 4.64
N THR A 236 24.78 22.29 3.74
CA THR A 236 23.36 22.56 3.97
C THR A 236 22.52 21.69 3.08
N ILE A 237 21.68 20.86 3.64
CA ILE A 237 20.68 20.09 2.92
C ILE A 237 19.37 20.87 2.97
N LYS A 238 18.80 21.19 1.82
CA LYS A 238 17.53 21.90 1.67
C LYS A 238 16.52 21.02 0.96
N ILE A 239 15.33 20.90 1.53
CA ILE A 239 14.19 20.21 0.93
C ILE A 239 13.11 21.24 0.70
N SER A 240 12.48 21.20 -0.47
CA SER A 240 11.33 22.02 -0.82
C SER A 240 10.31 21.17 -1.57
N ILE A 241 9.06 21.19 -1.16
CA ILE A 241 7.99 20.41 -1.78
C ILE A 241 6.86 21.33 -2.22
N ALA A 242 6.67 21.41 -3.54
CA ALA A 242 5.54 22.11 -4.13
C ALA A 242 4.34 21.15 -4.28
N HIS A 243 3.12 21.70 -4.20
CA HIS A 243 1.85 21.01 -4.48
C HIS A 243 1.50 19.83 -3.56
N LEU A 244 2.06 19.76 -2.35
CA LEU A 244 1.67 18.75 -1.36
C LEU A 244 0.36 19.14 -0.64
N GLY A 245 0.18 20.42 -0.36
CA GLY A 245 -0.92 20.94 0.46
C GLY A 245 -0.50 21.21 1.90
N GLU A 246 -1.15 22.20 2.50
CA GLU A 246 -0.91 22.59 3.89
C GLU A 246 -1.43 21.52 4.86
N GLY A 247 -0.69 21.24 5.93
CA GLY A 247 -1.07 20.29 6.97
C GLY A 247 -1.00 18.82 6.57
N MET A 248 -0.55 18.50 5.35
CA MET A 248 -0.36 17.12 4.91
C MET A 248 0.90 16.53 5.54
N THR A 249 0.71 15.46 6.31
CA THR A 249 1.79 14.74 7.02
C THR A 249 2.00 13.32 6.50
N GLU A 250 1.11 12.87 5.64
CA GLU A 250 1.14 11.56 5.02
C GLU A 250 0.91 11.71 3.50
N ALA A 251 1.58 10.90 2.72
CA ALA A 251 1.30 10.75 1.30
C ALA A 251 1.71 9.35 0.82
N MET A 252 0.87 8.76 -0.02
CA MET A 252 1.14 7.50 -0.69
C MET A 252 1.13 7.73 -2.20
N GLY A 253 2.25 7.46 -2.85
CA GLY A 253 2.41 7.52 -4.29
C GLY A 253 1.49 6.56 -5.01
N GLY A 254 1.26 6.81 -6.26
CA GLY A 254 0.42 5.97 -7.10
C GLY A 254 0.24 6.54 -8.50
N GLY A 255 -0.64 5.91 -9.23
CA GLY A 255 -1.00 6.37 -10.57
C GLY A 255 -1.60 5.24 -11.42
N PRO A 256 -2.40 5.62 -12.39
CA PRO A 256 -2.86 6.98 -12.71
C PRO A 256 -3.83 7.55 -11.67
N VAL A 257 -4.07 8.88 -11.72
CA VAL A 257 -5.23 9.49 -11.09
C VAL A 257 -6.47 8.86 -11.70
N LEU A 258 -7.42 8.46 -10.87
CA LEU A 258 -8.67 7.86 -11.33
C LEU A 258 -9.82 8.86 -11.34
N LEU A 259 -9.98 9.62 -10.24
CA LEU A 259 -11.01 10.62 -10.10
C LEU A 259 -10.42 11.94 -9.60
N LYS A 260 -10.90 13.05 -10.15
CA LYS A 260 -10.63 14.42 -9.73
C LYS A 260 -11.92 15.21 -9.80
N GLY A 261 -12.38 15.73 -8.65
CA GLY A 261 -13.67 16.44 -8.58
C GLY A 261 -14.87 15.59 -9.03
N GLY A 262 -14.84 14.27 -8.84
CA GLY A 262 -15.87 13.32 -9.28
C GLY A 262 -15.82 12.92 -10.76
N ALA A 263 -14.98 13.57 -11.56
CA ALA A 263 -14.78 13.21 -12.96
C ALA A 263 -13.63 12.20 -13.14
N TYR A 264 -13.75 11.33 -14.16
CA TYR A 264 -12.64 10.46 -14.54
C TYR A 264 -11.46 11.29 -15.04
N ALA A 265 -10.30 11.05 -14.46
CA ALA A 265 -9.05 11.75 -14.77
C ALA A 265 -7.92 10.81 -15.21
N GLY A 266 -8.24 9.54 -15.42
CA GLY A 266 -7.29 8.52 -15.84
C GLY A 266 -6.96 8.55 -17.33
N PRO A 267 -6.08 7.67 -17.80
CA PRO A 267 -5.72 7.56 -19.21
C PRO A 267 -6.89 7.07 -20.04
N VAL A 268 -6.94 7.48 -21.30
CA VAL A 268 -7.86 6.91 -22.27
C VAL A 268 -7.43 5.45 -22.54
N GLU A 269 -8.27 4.51 -22.19
CA GLU A 269 -8.01 3.08 -22.38
C GLU A 269 -8.63 2.58 -23.69
N LYS A 270 -8.00 1.59 -24.31
CA LYS A 270 -8.56 0.87 -25.46
C LYS A 270 -9.73 -0.01 -24.98
N ALA A 271 -10.65 -0.34 -25.91
CA ALA A 271 -11.80 -1.20 -25.59
C ALA A 271 -11.41 -2.60 -25.08
N ASP A 272 -10.25 -3.09 -25.50
CA ASP A 272 -9.66 -4.38 -25.12
C ASP A 272 -8.59 -4.28 -24.02
N ALA A 273 -8.55 -3.16 -23.28
CA ALA A 273 -7.58 -2.97 -22.22
C ALA A 273 -7.63 -4.13 -21.20
N PRO A 274 -6.48 -4.67 -20.80
CA PRO A 274 -6.44 -5.84 -19.93
C PRO A 274 -6.94 -5.51 -18.51
N ARG A 275 -7.75 -6.42 -17.96
CA ARG A 275 -8.22 -6.34 -16.58
C ARG A 275 -7.20 -6.97 -15.64
N HIS A 276 -7.01 -6.33 -14.50
CA HIS A 276 -6.06 -6.77 -13.46
C HIS A 276 -6.70 -6.63 -12.07
N PRO A 277 -6.19 -7.38 -11.06
CA PRO A 277 -6.42 -6.99 -9.66
C PRO A 277 -5.99 -5.55 -9.45
N ARG A 278 -6.74 -4.78 -8.67
CA ARG A 278 -6.47 -3.36 -8.43
C ARG A 278 -6.51 -3.04 -6.94
N THR A 279 -5.70 -2.07 -6.56
CA THR A 279 -5.81 -1.38 -5.29
C THR A 279 -5.95 0.11 -5.57
N ALA A 280 -6.86 0.77 -4.89
CA ALA A 280 -7.08 2.21 -5.04
C ALA A 280 -7.47 2.83 -3.70
N MET A 281 -7.22 4.13 -3.59
CA MET A 281 -7.59 4.95 -2.44
C MET A 281 -8.32 6.20 -2.93
N GLY A 282 -9.38 6.62 -2.21
CA GLY A 282 -10.13 7.81 -2.61
C GLY A 282 -10.98 8.37 -1.48
N SER A 283 -11.34 9.66 -1.58
CA SER A 283 -12.21 10.35 -0.64
C SER A 283 -13.56 10.69 -1.23
N THR A 284 -14.56 10.64 -0.38
CA THR A 284 -15.95 11.02 -0.70
C THR A 284 -16.19 12.50 -0.41
N SER A 285 -17.26 13.07 -0.96
CA SER A 285 -17.63 14.46 -0.74
C SER A 285 -18.03 14.79 0.71
N ASP A 286 -18.43 13.77 1.50
CA ASP A 286 -18.75 13.91 2.93
C ASP A 286 -17.52 13.66 3.84
N GLY A 287 -16.34 13.57 3.25
CA GLY A 287 -15.08 13.50 3.98
C GLY A 287 -14.72 12.11 4.54
N LYS A 288 -15.32 11.04 4.03
CA LYS A 288 -14.87 9.67 4.32
C LYS A 288 -13.82 9.24 3.31
N VAL A 289 -13.09 8.18 3.65
CA VAL A 289 -12.05 7.62 2.79
C VAL A 289 -12.33 6.14 2.53
N TRP A 290 -12.17 5.73 1.29
CA TRP A 290 -12.20 4.35 0.85
C TRP A 290 -10.80 3.85 0.52
N SER A 291 -10.44 2.68 1.07
CA SER A 291 -9.45 1.78 0.50
C SER A 291 -10.19 0.66 -0.23
N VAL A 292 -9.90 0.47 -1.51
CA VAL A 292 -10.60 -0.48 -2.37
C VAL A 292 -9.62 -1.46 -2.97
N VAL A 293 -9.92 -2.75 -2.84
CA VAL A 293 -9.18 -3.83 -3.50
C VAL A 293 -10.15 -4.62 -4.35
N ILE A 294 -9.81 -4.79 -5.62
CA ILE A 294 -10.56 -5.57 -6.59
C ILE A 294 -9.75 -6.81 -6.91
N ASP A 295 -10.31 -7.97 -6.62
CA ASP A 295 -9.71 -9.25 -7.02
C ASP A 295 -9.64 -9.38 -8.55
N GLY A 296 -8.76 -10.21 -9.04
CA GLY A 296 -8.65 -10.48 -10.47
C GLY A 296 -7.85 -11.73 -10.77
N ARG A 297 -7.82 -12.11 -12.06
CA ARG A 297 -7.14 -13.32 -12.54
C ARG A 297 -7.71 -14.60 -11.92
N GLN A 298 -8.99 -14.59 -11.57
CA GLN A 298 -9.71 -15.68 -10.91
C GLN A 298 -11.08 -15.85 -11.54
N ALA A 299 -11.66 -17.06 -11.43
CA ALA A 299 -12.99 -17.36 -12.00
C ALA A 299 -14.10 -16.45 -11.44
N MET A 300 -14.04 -16.11 -10.14
CA MET A 300 -15.01 -15.24 -9.47
C MET A 300 -14.70 -13.75 -9.61
N SER A 301 -13.55 -13.39 -10.19
CA SER A 301 -13.17 -11.99 -10.44
C SER A 301 -12.09 -11.90 -11.51
N VAL A 302 -12.41 -11.29 -12.63
CA VAL A 302 -11.45 -11.06 -13.71
C VAL A 302 -10.55 -9.84 -13.46
N GLY A 303 -10.96 -8.96 -12.54
CA GLY A 303 -10.33 -7.66 -12.29
C GLY A 303 -10.96 -6.53 -13.08
N THR A 304 -10.29 -5.38 -13.11
CA THR A 304 -10.77 -4.15 -13.75
C THR A 304 -9.69 -3.46 -14.56
N THR A 305 -10.11 -2.65 -15.56
CA THR A 305 -9.34 -1.58 -16.17
C THR A 305 -9.28 -0.37 -15.21
N PHE A 306 -8.57 0.71 -15.55
CA PHE A 306 -8.58 1.94 -14.76
C PHE A 306 -9.94 2.65 -14.81
N THR A 307 -10.56 2.69 -15.98
CA THR A 307 -11.90 3.27 -16.16
C THR A 307 -12.92 2.55 -15.28
N GLU A 308 -12.94 1.22 -15.32
CA GLU A 308 -13.83 0.41 -14.49
C GLU A 308 -13.57 0.57 -12.98
N THR A 309 -12.29 0.70 -12.57
CA THR A 309 -11.93 0.98 -11.18
C THR A 309 -12.47 2.35 -10.73
N ALA A 310 -12.34 3.36 -11.58
CA ALA A 310 -12.89 4.70 -11.30
C ALA A 310 -14.42 4.69 -11.19
N GLU A 311 -15.12 3.89 -12.01
CA GLU A 311 -16.57 3.73 -11.92
C GLU A 311 -17.00 3.10 -10.60
N VAL A 312 -16.28 2.10 -10.10
CA VAL A 312 -16.52 1.52 -8.77
C VAL A 312 -16.36 2.59 -7.69
N LEU A 313 -15.26 3.33 -7.68
CA LEU A 313 -14.99 4.36 -6.70
C LEU A 313 -16.04 5.49 -6.75
N ARG A 314 -16.42 5.94 -7.95
CA ARG A 314 -17.46 6.95 -8.14
C ARG A 314 -18.82 6.47 -7.62
N ARG A 315 -19.19 5.22 -7.91
CA ARG A 315 -20.43 4.59 -7.40
C ARG A 315 -20.43 4.49 -5.87
N TRP A 316 -19.23 4.32 -5.26
CA TRP A 316 -19.06 4.33 -3.80
C TRP A 316 -18.93 5.74 -3.20
N GLY A 317 -19.16 6.79 -4.02
CA GLY A 317 -19.23 8.18 -3.60
C GLY A 317 -17.91 8.94 -3.61
N CYS A 318 -16.82 8.35 -4.13
CA CYS A 318 -15.54 9.04 -4.22
C CYS A 318 -15.58 10.18 -5.25
N VAL A 319 -14.94 11.28 -4.88
CA VAL A 319 -14.71 12.45 -5.75
C VAL A 319 -13.24 12.64 -6.08
N GLU A 320 -12.34 12.15 -5.23
CA GLU A 320 -10.90 12.09 -5.45
C GLU A 320 -10.47 10.63 -5.38
N ALA A 321 -9.65 10.14 -6.29
CA ALA A 321 -9.10 8.79 -6.21
C ALA A 321 -7.83 8.61 -7.03
N VAL A 322 -6.92 7.77 -6.51
CA VAL A 322 -5.69 7.34 -7.17
C VAL A 322 -5.61 5.81 -7.19
N ASN A 323 -5.08 5.26 -8.28
CA ASN A 323 -4.70 3.85 -8.35
C ASN A 323 -3.36 3.64 -7.64
N LEU A 324 -3.26 2.58 -6.87
CA LEU A 324 -2.05 2.12 -6.21
C LEU A 324 -1.47 0.89 -6.93
N ASP A 325 -0.45 0.23 -6.35
CA ASP A 325 0.06 -1.00 -6.94
C ASP A 325 -1.02 -2.08 -6.93
N GLY A 326 -1.08 -2.80 -8.04
CA GLY A 326 -2.11 -3.79 -8.31
C GLY A 326 -1.55 -5.20 -8.50
N GLY A 327 -2.32 -6.02 -9.22
CA GLY A 327 -1.90 -7.38 -9.54
C GLY A 327 -1.73 -8.24 -8.29
N GLY A 328 -0.59 -8.92 -8.17
CA GLY A 328 -0.31 -9.78 -7.01
C GLY A 328 -0.12 -9.04 -5.70
N SER A 329 0.12 -7.71 -5.74
CA SER A 329 0.26 -6.88 -4.54
C SER A 329 -1.07 -6.53 -3.89
N SER A 330 -2.19 -6.61 -4.65
CA SER A 330 -3.53 -6.23 -4.16
C SER A 330 -3.95 -7.03 -2.94
N THR A 331 -3.86 -6.40 -1.77
CA THR A 331 -4.15 -7.02 -0.48
C THR A 331 -4.87 -6.04 0.45
N LEU A 332 -5.96 -6.49 1.06
CA LEU A 332 -6.72 -5.80 2.10
C LEU A 332 -6.76 -6.68 3.34
N HIS A 333 -6.23 -6.19 4.44
CA HIS A 333 -6.11 -6.94 5.70
C HIS A 333 -6.77 -6.19 6.85
N ALA A 334 -7.49 -6.88 7.72
CA ALA A 334 -8.04 -6.28 8.95
C ALA A 334 -8.22 -7.31 10.07
N LEU A 335 -7.94 -6.89 11.29
CA LEU A 335 -8.17 -7.67 12.52
C LEU A 335 -7.64 -9.11 12.44
N GLY A 336 -6.46 -9.28 11.84
CA GLY A 336 -5.80 -10.57 11.68
C GLY A 336 -6.26 -11.41 10.49
N VAL A 337 -7.13 -10.87 9.62
CA VAL A 337 -7.71 -11.59 8.48
C VAL A 337 -7.45 -10.85 7.16
N THR A 338 -6.99 -11.56 6.14
CA THR A 338 -6.93 -11.04 4.77
C THR A 338 -8.30 -11.16 4.13
N LEU A 339 -8.90 -9.99 3.84
CA LEU A 339 -10.31 -9.86 3.47
C LEU A 339 -10.59 -10.19 2.00
N ASN A 340 -9.64 -9.92 1.11
CA ASN A 340 -9.73 -10.26 -0.31
C ASN A 340 -9.01 -11.58 -0.62
N ARG A 341 -9.02 -12.02 -1.89
CA ARG A 341 -8.29 -13.21 -2.36
C ARG A 341 -7.12 -12.79 -3.24
N PRO A 342 -5.88 -12.68 -2.68
CA PRO A 342 -4.71 -12.32 -3.47
C PRO A 342 -4.51 -13.25 -4.68
N SER A 343 -4.18 -12.66 -5.84
CA SER A 343 -4.11 -13.40 -7.12
C SER A 343 -2.94 -14.37 -7.25
N SER A 344 -2.07 -14.42 -6.23
CA SER A 344 -0.93 -15.37 -6.13
C SER A 344 -1.34 -16.66 -5.41
N GLY A 345 -2.47 -17.25 -5.77
CA GLY A 345 -2.98 -18.49 -5.15
C GLY A 345 -3.55 -18.28 -3.74
N GLY A 346 -4.03 -17.09 -3.41
CA GLY A 346 -4.52 -16.73 -2.07
C GLY A 346 -3.41 -16.35 -1.09
N ILE A 347 -2.16 -16.28 -1.54
CA ILE A 347 -1.00 -15.92 -0.72
C ILE A 347 -0.67 -14.45 -0.94
N GLU A 348 -0.46 -13.71 0.14
CA GLU A 348 -0.02 -12.32 0.07
C GLU A 348 1.37 -12.20 -0.55
N ARG A 349 1.55 -11.25 -1.45
CA ARG A 349 2.86 -10.85 -1.95
C ARG A 349 3.53 -9.90 -0.96
N ALA A 350 4.83 -10.10 -0.69
CA ALA A 350 5.62 -9.11 0.00
C ALA A 350 5.71 -7.82 -0.84
N VAL A 351 5.33 -6.69 -0.25
CA VAL A 351 5.29 -5.34 -0.84
C VAL A 351 6.25 -4.42 -0.10
N ALA A 352 6.64 -3.31 -0.71
CA ALA A 352 7.58 -2.36 -0.13
C ALA A 352 6.92 -1.37 0.83
N ASN A 353 5.67 -1.06 0.63
CA ASN A 353 4.95 -0.03 1.39
C ASN A 353 3.45 -0.31 1.40
N GLY A 354 2.75 0.40 2.27
CA GLY A 354 1.31 0.32 2.41
C GLY A 354 0.75 1.42 3.30
N VAL A 355 -0.55 1.37 3.50
CA VAL A 355 -1.26 2.24 4.43
C VAL A 355 -1.84 1.37 5.55
N VAL A 356 -1.62 1.78 6.79
CA VAL A 356 -2.18 1.12 7.98
C VAL A 356 -3.18 2.03 8.66
N LEU A 357 -4.24 1.42 9.20
CA LEU A 357 -5.38 2.11 9.80
C LEU A 357 -5.48 1.75 11.28
N TYR A 358 -5.47 2.76 12.13
CA TYR A 358 -5.56 2.62 13.58
C TYR A 358 -6.94 3.07 14.07
N SER A 359 -7.57 2.20 14.84
CA SER A 359 -8.83 2.43 15.53
C SER A 359 -8.80 1.69 16.87
N SER A 360 -9.80 1.87 17.71
CA SER A 360 -10.02 0.97 18.83
C SER A 360 -10.47 -0.41 18.35
N LEU A 361 -10.20 -1.44 19.14
CA LEU A 361 -10.72 -2.78 18.84
C LEU A 361 -12.24 -2.79 19.07
N PRO A 362 -12.99 -3.52 18.24
CA PRO A 362 -14.41 -3.76 18.52
C PRO A 362 -14.58 -4.58 19.81
N SER A 363 -15.65 -4.33 20.54
CA SER A 363 -15.97 -5.16 21.72
C SER A 363 -16.42 -6.54 21.30
N SER A 364 -15.80 -7.55 21.88
CA SER A 364 -16.19 -8.97 21.71
C SER A 364 -16.89 -9.53 22.95
N GLU A 365 -17.35 -8.67 23.84
CA GLU A 365 -18.10 -9.06 25.05
C GLU A 365 -19.39 -9.78 24.66
N GLY A 366 -19.72 -10.87 25.38
CA GLY A 366 -20.90 -11.68 25.11
C GLY A 366 -20.78 -12.66 23.94
N LEU A 367 -19.64 -12.74 23.25
CA LEU A 367 -19.38 -13.66 22.15
C LEU A 367 -18.56 -14.88 22.58
N GLU A 368 -18.92 -15.50 23.69
CA GLU A 368 -18.41 -16.81 24.11
C GLU A 368 -19.14 -17.93 23.35
N GLU A 369 -18.56 -19.14 23.31
CA GLU A 369 -19.17 -20.35 22.71
C GLU A 369 -19.56 -20.18 21.23
N LEU A 370 -18.66 -19.59 20.43
CA LEU A 370 -18.83 -19.52 18.99
C LEU A 370 -18.45 -20.85 18.34
N THR A 371 -19.30 -21.33 17.42
CA THR A 371 -19.06 -22.57 16.65
C THR A 371 -19.25 -22.29 15.16
N LEU A 372 -18.32 -22.75 14.35
CA LEU A 372 -18.37 -22.65 12.89
C LEU A 372 -18.92 -23.94 12.31
N ASP A 373 -20.10 -23.85 11.68
CA ASP A 373 -20.77 -24.94 10.98
C ASP A 373 -20.60 -24.79 9.46
N PHE A 374 -19.98 -25.77 8.81
CA PHE A 374 -19.68 -25.74 7.38
C PHE A 374 -19.29 -27.14 6.87
N PRO A 375 -19.44 -27.44 5.56
CA PRO A 375 -19.01 -28.71 4.98
C PRO A 375 -17.49 -28.88 5.02
N LYS A 376 -17.00 -30.02 5.47
CA LYS A 376 -15.57 -30.36 5.50
C LYS A 376 -15.04 -30.80 4.13
N THR A 377 -15.92 -31.28 3.26
CA THR A 377 -15.60 -31.72 1.90
C THR A 377 -16.65 -31.19 0.93
N MET A 378 -16.21 -30.71 -0.24
CA MET A 378 -17.05 -30.26 -1.34
C MET A 378 -16.49 -30.81 -2.66
N LYS A 379 -17.34 -30.96 -3.68
CA LYS A 379 -16.87 -31.21 -5.06
C LYS A 379 -16.74 -29.90 -5.83
N VAL A 380 -15.82 -29.83 -6.80
CA VAL A 380 -15.76 -28.66 -7.70
C VAL A 380 -17.11 -28.40 -8.34
N GLY A 381 -17.62 -27.17 -8.23
CA GLY A 381 -18.94 -26.76 -8.67
C GLY A 381 -20.03 -26.77 -7.59
N ASP A 382 -19.79 -27.42 -6.46
CA ASP A 382 -20.77 -27.44 -5.35
C ASP A 382 -21.00 -26.04 -4.78
N ILE A 383 -22.24 -25.84 -4.32
CA ILE A 383 -22.68 -24.70 -3.55
C ILE A 383 -23.17 -25.20 -2.20
N ALA A 384 -22.69 -24.61 -1.11
CA ALA A 384 -23.07 -24.98 0.25
C ALA A 384 -23.22 -23.72 1.12
N SER A 385 -23.63 -23.89 2.38
CA SER A 385 -23.76 -22.79 3.34
C SER A 385 -22.83 -23.01 4.52
N ALA A 386 -22.17 -21.94 4.95
CA ALA A 386 -21.51 -21.86 6.24
C ALA A 386 -22.32 -21.00 7.20
N LYS A 387 -22.29 -21.33 8.49
CA LYS A 387 -23.00 -20.60 9.56
C LYS A 387 -22.07 -20.37 10.74
N LEU A 388 -22.19 -19.22 11.37
CA LEU A 388 -21.59 -18.96 12.67
C LEU A 388 -22.66 -19.08 13.74
N LEU A 389 -22.49 -20.01 14.65
CA LEU A 389 -23.41 -20.25 15.75
C LEU A 389 -22.85 -19.65 17.04
N HIS A 390 -23.69 -18.97 17.80
CA HIS A 390 -23.44 -18.53 19.16
C HIS A 390 -24.40 -19.28 20.08
N LYS A 391 -23.88 -20.11 21.00
CA LYS A 391 -24.69 -20.98 21.88
C LYS A 391 -25.71 -21.83 21.09
N GLY A 392 -25.30 -22.32 19.91
CA GLY A 392 -26.14 -23.15 19.04
C GLY A 392 -27.14 -22.38 18.16
N ILE A 393 -27.23 -21.05 18.27
CA ILE A 393 -28.14 -20.21 17.49
C ILE A 393 -27.34 -19.48 16.41
N ASN A 394 -27.88 -19.44 15.18
CA ASN A 394 -27.22 -18.70 14.09
C ASN A 394 -27.07 -17.22 14.43
N LEU A 395 -25.83 -16.72 14.39
CA LEU A 395 -25.55 -15.31 14.65
C LEU A 395 -25.99 -14.48 13.45
N ALA A 396 -26.53 -13.29 13.71
CA ALA A 396 -26.99 -12.39 12.66
C ALA A 396 -25.88 -12.03 11.67
N ASP A 397 -26.14 -12.19 10.39
CA ASP A 397 -25.17 -11.97 9.31
C ASP A 397 -24.58 -10.56 9.27
N ALA A 398 -25.31 -9.57 9.79
CA ALA A 398 -24.87 -8.17 9.81
C ALA A 398 -23.55 -7.93 10.56
N LEU A 399 -23.18 -8.80 11.51
CA LEU A 399 -21.97 -8.70 12.32
C LEU A 399 -20.84 -9.61 11.85
N VAL A 400 -21.13 -10.53 10.93
CA VAL A 400 -20.22 -11.60 10.53
C VAL A 400 -19.55 -11.25 9.20
N ILE A 401 -18.23 -11.20 9.15
CA ILE A 401 -17.46 -11.02 7.92
C ILE A 401 -16.87 -12.37 7.54
N TRP A 402 -17.19 -12.83 6.34
CA TRP A 402 -16.73 -14.09 5.79
C TRP A 402 -15.58 -13.90 4.82
N THR A 403 -14.56 -14.74 4.90
CA THR A 403 -13.49 -14.85 3.89
C THR A 403 -13.16 -16.30 3.61
N CYS A 404 -12.73 -16.61 2.40
CA CYS A 404 -12.28 -17.95 2.04
C CYS A 404 -11.08 -17.85 1.09
N GLN A 405 -9.98 -18.48 1.46
CA GLN A 405 -8.77 -18.56 0.64
C GLN A 405 -8.62 -19.95 0.02
N GLY A 406 -7.95 -20.07 -1.13
CA GLY A 406 -7.67 -21.36 -1.76
C GLY A 406 -8.77 -21.82 -2.72
N ALA A 407 -9.20 -23.08 -2.61
CA ALA A 407 -10.04 -23.77 -3.62
C ALA A 407 -11.53 -23.41 -3.61
N ALA A 408 -12.01 -22.60 -2.66
CA ALA A 408 -13.40 -22.14 -2.57
C ALA A 408 -13.49 -20.60 -2.43
N TRP A 409 -14.67 -20.08 -2.64
CA TRP A 409 -15.06 -18.69 -2.48
C TRP A 409 -16.30 -18.60 -1.59
N ILE A 410 -16.48 -17.50 -0.87
CA ILE A 410 -17.64 -17.27 -0.01
C ILE A 410 -18.16 -15.85 -0.17
N ASP A 411 -19.51 -15.70 -0.14
CA ASP A 411 -20.15 -14.39 -0.03
C ASP A 411 -20.38 -13.98 1.44
N GLN A 412 -20.94 -12.80 1.64
CA GLN A 412 -21.19 -12.28 2.99
C GLN A 412 -22.47 -12.79 3.66
N GLU A 413 -23.15 -13.74 3.05
CA GLU A 413 -24.28 -14.51 3.62
C GLU A 413 -23.87 -15.94 3.99
N GLY A 414 -22.56 -16.26 3.82
CA GLY A 414 -22.05 -17.59 4.12
C GLY A 414 -22.26 -18.59 2.97
N THR A 415 -22.59 -18.14 1.74
CA THR A 415 -22.70 -19.04 0.59
C THR A 415 -21.32 -19.40 0.06
N LEU A 416 -20.93 -20.65 0.24
CA LEU A 416 -19.69 -21.25 -0.25
C LEU A 416 -19.86 -21.74 -1.69
N ARG A 417 -18.83 -21.52 -2.52
CA ARG A 417 -18.72 -22.06 -3.89
C ARG A 417 -17.35 -22.71 -4.07
N ALA A 418 -17.32 -24.01 -4.33
CA ALA A 418 -16.10 -24.73 -4.63
C ALA A 418 -15.66 -24.42 -6.08
N SER A 419 -14.50 -23.81 -6.27
CA SER A 419 -14.05 -23.26 -7.57
C SER A 419 -12.92 -24.05 -8.23
N ALA A 420 -12.16 -24.82 -7.45
CA ALA A 420 -11.03 -25.62 -7.93
C ALA A 420 -10.79 -26.80 -6.99
N GLU A 421 -10.05 -27.82 -7.45
CA GLU A 421 -9.56 -28.90 -6.58
C GLU A 421 -8.48 -28.39 -5.62
N GLY A 422 -8.48 -28.87 -4.38
CA GLY A 422 -7.48 -28.54 -3.35
C GLY A 422 -8.09 -28.07 -2.03
N LYS A 423 -7.26 -27.52 -1.20
CA LYS A 423 -7.67 -27.02 0.12
C LYS A 423 -8.23 -25.60 0.05
N ALA A 424 -9.23 -25.33 0.88
CA ALA A 424 -9.72 -23.98 1.12
C ALA A 424 -9.75 -23.72 2.62
N THR A 425 -9.36 -22.51 3.02
CA THR A 425 -9.43 -22.06 4.42
C THR A 425 -10.55 -21.04 4.54
N LEU A 426 -11.62 -21.46 5.20
CA LEU A 426 -12.73 -20.60 5.59
C LEU A 426 -12.35 -19.84 6.85
N THR A 427 -12.50 -18.52 6.86
CA THR A 427 -12.31 -17.68 8.04
C THR A 427 -13.55 -16.83 8.26
N VAL A 428 -13.98 -16.74 9.50
CA VAL A 428 -15.01 -15.83 9.94
C VAL A 428 -14.43 -14.84 10.94
N LEU A 429 -14.77 -13.57 10.75
CA LEU A 429 -14.43 -12.47 11.65
C LEU A 429 -15.72 -11.90 12.23
N VAL A 430 -15.81 -11.81 13.55
CA VAL A 430 -16.93 -11.20 14.26
C VAL A 430 -16.40 -10.40 15.44
N GLN A 431 -16.59 -9.08 15.41
CA GLN A 431 -16.20 -8.17 16.48
C GLN A 431 -14.78 -8.44 17.03
N GLY A 432 -13.80 -8.60 16.12
CA GLY A 432 -12.41 -8.86 16.45
C GLY A 432 -12.06 -10.31 16.84
N LYS A 433 -13.03 -11.21 17.01
CA LYS A 433 -12.78 -12.65 17.15
C LYS A 433 -12.76 -13.33 15.78
N THR A 434 -11.87 -14.30 15.62
CA THR A 434 -11.76 -15.10 14.39
C THR A 434 -11.89 -16.57 14.68
N LEU A 435 -12.61 -17.29 13.80
CA LEU A 435 -12.60 -18.74 13.75
C LEU A 435 -12.22 -19.17 12.33
N THR A 436 -11.52 -20.29 12.23
CA THR A 436 -11.10 -20.85 10.94
C THR A 436 -11.52 -22.30 10.81
N GLY A 437 -11.71 -22.75 9.58
CA GLY A 437 -11.95 -24.15 9.25
C GLY A 437 -11.43 -24.49 7.87
N GLU A 438 -11.00 -25.74 7.70
CA GLU A 438 -10.50 -26.23 6.41
C GLU A 438 -11.57 -27.03 5.66
N ILE A 439 -11.62 -26.83 4.35
CA ILE A 439 -12.48 -27.53 3.41
C ILE A 439 -11.59 -28.23 2.39
N GLU A 440 -11.83 -29.53 2.17
CA GLU A 440 -11.20 -30.26 1.08
C GLU A 440 -12.13 -30.21 -0.15
N VAL A 441 -11.65 -29.64 -1.26
CA VAL A 441 -12.41 -29.63 -2.51
C VAL A 441 -11.85 -30.72 -3.42
N VAL A 442 -12.69 -31.69 -3.75
CA VAL A 442 -12.33 -32.86 -4.57
C VAL A 442 -12.91 -32.72 -5.98
N LYS A 443 -12.45 -33.59 -6.89
CA LYS A 443 -13.01 -33.66 -8.26
C LYS A 443 -14.51 -33.90 -8.22
N PRO A 444 -15.23 -33.51 -9.28
CA PRO A 444 -16.67 -33.73 -9.41
C PRO A 444 -17.10 -35.17 -9.33
#